data_4717e16e2cfa3f4f00fd967edefb7a07
#
_entry.id   4717e16e2cfa3f4f00fd967edefb7a07
#
_cell.length_a   1.000
_cell.length_b   1.000
_cell.length_c   1.000
_cell.angle_alpha   90.00
_cell.angle_beta   90.00
_cell.angle_gamma   90.00
#
_symmetry.space_group_name_H-M   'P 1'
#
loop_
_entity.id
_entity.type
_entity.pdbx_description
1 polymer ?
#
loop_
_entity_poly.entity_id
_entity_poly.type
_entity_poly.pdbx_seq_one_letter_code
_entity_poly.pdbx_strand_id
1 'polypeptide(L)'
;MNVITKLMYSIHRILGTLLCILFLMWFLSAFVMMYHRFPRVSAKEKMQKLDMLSQTGDSLPDISSVTARLPRGVKVRSTILNLNAGHPEFSFSTTKGTLHFLADSTISRPSLDSEHLHRTAALWCSSPITRIDTLHSLDQWIPFAELKKEMPIYKIYFADDAGTQLYLSSQNGEALQFSNRSERFWAWLGAIPHWVYFTWLRQDTVLWTKTVIWLTALGCLMVIAGIWVTVD
;
A
#
# COMPACT_ATOMS: atom_id res chain seq x y z
N MET A 1 41.56 -31.83 -7.62
CA MET A 1 40.31 -31.07 -7.65
C MET A 1 39.55 -31.43 -8.93
N ASN A 2 38.38 -32.03 -8.81
CA ASN A 2 37.58 -32.45 -9.96
C ASN A 2 36.94 -31.24 -10.68
N VAL A 3 36.33 -31.50 -11.86
CA VAL A 3 35.72 -30.40 -12.66
C VAL A 3 34.58 -29.73 -11.91
N ILE A 4 33.79 -30.48 -11.14
CA ILE A 4 32.66 -29.96 -10.38
C ILE A 4 33.13 -29.01 -9.30
N THR A 5 34.18 -29.40 -8.54
CA THR A 5 34.76 -28.55 -7.50
C THR A 5 35.30 -27.23 -8.06
N LYS A 6 36.01 -27.28 -9.21
CA LYS A 6 36.46 -26.03 -9.90
C LYS A 6 35.28 -25.15 -10.28
N LEU A 7 34.21 -25.74 -10.75
CA LEU A 7 32.99 -25.01 -11.12
C LEU A 7 32.35 -24.35 -9.88
N MET A 8 32.20 -25.08 -8.78
CA MET A 8 31.62 -24.54 -7.53
C MET A 8 32.46 -23.38 -6.97
N TYR A 9 33.80 -23.49 -6.96
CA TYR A 9 34.68 -22.38 -6.60
C TYR A 9 34.46 -21.15 -7.46
N SER A 10 34.33 -21.33 -8.79
CA SER A 10 34.10 -20.21 -9.71
C SER A 10 32.73 -19.56 -9.49
N ILE A 11 31.67 -20.35 -9.33
CA ILE A 11 30.31 -19.87 -9.05
C ILE A 11 30.30 -19.08 -7.74
N HIS A 12 30.81 -19.68 -6.65
CA HIS A 12 30.83 -19.02 -5.34
C HIS A 12 31.61 -17.71 -5.37
N ARG A 13 32.80 -17.70 -5.99
CA ARG A 13 33.61 -16.48 -6.10
C ARG A 13 32.91 -15.38 -6.88
N ILE A 14 32.37 -15.69 -8.07
CA ILE A 14 31.73 -14.70 -8.94
C ILE A 14 30.44 -14.15 -8.28
N LEU A 15 29.54 -15.05 -7.88
CA LEU A 15 28.28 -14.66 -7.27
C LEU A 15 28.51 -13.98 -5.91
N GLY A 16 29.46 -14.50 -5.10
CA GLY A 16 29.83 -13.90 -3.83
C GLY A 16 30.31 -12.45 -4.00
N THR A 17 31.19 -12.17 -4.97
CA THR A 17 31.64 -10.81 -5.25
C THR A 17 30.51 -9.91 -5.70
N LEU A 18 29.61 -10.39 -6.58
CA LEU A 18 28.50 -9.59 -7.10
C LEU A 18 27.39 -9.35 -6.06
N LEU A 19 27.11 -10.35 -5.23
CA LEU A 19 25.98 -10.31 -4.30
C LEU A 19 26.37 -9.87 -2.88
N CYS A 20 27.66 -9.71 -2.55
CA CYS A 20 28.09 -9.36 -1.19
C CYS A 20 27.48 -8.04 -0.68
N ILE A 21 27.41 -7.02 -1.55
CA ILE A 21 26.80 -5.73 -1.21
C ILE A 21 25.29 -5.89 -0.99
N LEU A 22 24.64 -6.67 -1.85
CA LEU A 22 23.20 -6.94 -1.73
C LEU A 22 22.89 -7.67 -0.41
N PHE A 23 23.65 -8.68 -0.04
CA PHE A 23 23.47 -9.40 1.23
C PHE A 23 23.74 -8.50 2.43
N LEU A 24 24.83 -7.71 2.40
CA LEU A 24 25.10 -6.74 3.47
C LEU A 24 23.92 -5.77 3.63
N MET A 25 23.40 -5.24 2.54
CA MET A 25 22.23 -4.37 2.53
C MET A 25 21.01 -5.10 3.13
N TRP A 26 20.75 -6.34 2.74
CA TRP A 26 19.61 -7.12 3.24
C TRP A 26 19.73 -7.42 4.73
N PHE A 27 20.92 -7.78 5.24
CA PHE A 27 21.10 -8.00 6.69
C PHE A 27 20.90 -6.71 7.48
N LEU A 28 21.49 -5.60 7.07
CA LEU A 28 21.36 -4.31 7.75
C LEU A 28 19.91 -3.81 7.71
N SER A 29 19.25 -3.91 6.55
CA SER A 29 17.87 -3.48 6.41
C SER A 29 16.89 -4.37 7.17
N ALA A 30 17.13 -5.68 7.24
CA ALA A 30 16.35 -6.59 8.08
C ALA A 30 16.42 -6.22 9.56
N PHE A 31 17.62 -5.85 10.05
CA PHE A 31 17.78 -5.38 11.42
C PHE A 31 16.94 -4.12 11.70
N VAL A 32 16.97 -3.15 10.77
CA VAL A 32 16.11 -1.95 10.88
C VAL A 32 14.62 -2.31 10.90
N MET A 33 14.21 -3.27 10.05
CA MET A 33 12.80 -3.68 9.95
C MET A 33 12.26 -4.41 11.19
N MET A 34 13.09 -4.90 12.08
CA MET A 34 12.66 -5.43 13.38
C MET A 34 11.97 -4.34 14.22
N TYR A 35 12.36 -3.08 14.04
CA TYR A 35 11.87 -1.95 14.82
C TYR A 35 11.00 -0.98 14.01
N HIS A 36 11.25 -0.85 12.71
CA HIS A 36 10.61 0.13 11.83
C HIS A 36 10.08 -0.53 10.56
N ARG A 37 8.77 -0.53 10.41
CA ARG A 37 8.08 -1.10 9.23
C ARG A 37 7.89 -0.03 8.15
N PHE A 38 7.55 -0.48 6.94
CA PHE A 38 7.04 0.42 5.91
C PHE A 38 5.72 1.03 6.39
N PRO A 39 5.55 2.37 6.31
CA PRO A 39 4.32 3.02 6.76
C PRO A 39 3.11 2.48 5.99
N ARG A 40 2.07 2.14 6.70
CA ARG A 40 0.79 1.65 6.14
C ARG A 40 -0.35 2.03 7.06
N VAL A 41 -1.43 2.49 6.47
CA VAL A 41 -2.68 2.67 7.19
C VAL A 41 -3.28 1.30 7.50
N SER A 42 -3.48 1.00 8.76
CA SER A 42 -4.13 -0.24 9.19
C SER A 42 -5.66 -0.14 9.07
N ALA A 43 -6.34 -1.29 8.94
CA ALA A 43 -7.81 -1.32 8.95
C ALA A 43 -8.39 -0.73 10.23
N LYS A 44 -7.73 -0.94 11.37
CA LYS A 44 -8.15 -0.37 12.66
C LYS A 44 -8.07 1.16 12.66
N GLU A 45 -6.98 1.73 12.17
CA GLU A 45 -6.85 3.19 12.05
C GLU A 45 -7.91 3.78 11.11
N LYS A 46 -8.15 3.14 9.96
CA LYS A 46 -9.23 3.55 9.07
C LYS A 46 -10.58 3.58 9.77
N MET A 47 -10.92 2.51 10.51
CA MET A 47 -12.19 2.45 11.26
C MET A 47 -12.30 3.51 12.36
N GLN A 48 -11.20 3.84 13.05
CA GLN A 48 -11.20 4.86 14.08
C GLN A 48 -11.31 6.30 13.54
N LYS A 49 -10.96 6.48 12.27
CA LYS A 49 -10.98 7.79 11.58
C LYS A 49 -12.16 7.95 10.61
N LEU A 50 -13.11 7.01 10.61
CA LEU A 50 -14.35 7.17 9.87
C LEU A 50 -15.28 8.14 10.58
N ASP A 51 -16.02 8.94 9.80
CA ASP A 51 -17.13 9.74 10.29
C ASP A 51 -18.20 8.83 10.90
N MET A 52 -18.86 9.31 11.96
CA MET A 52 -19.92 8.54 12.60
C MET A 52 -21.21 8.60 11.79
N LEU A 53 -21.79 7.45 11.47
CA LEU A 53 -23.10 7.35 10.82
C LEU A 53 -24.24 8.05 11.60
N SER A 54 -24.08 8.19 12.92
CA SER A 54 -25.07 8.86 13.79
C SER A 54 -25.20 10.37 13.58
N GLN A 55 -24.25 11.01 12.86
CA GLN A 55 -24.32 12.45 12.60
C GLN A 55 -25.24 12.81 11.41
N THR A 56 -25.70 11.82 10.66
CA THR A 56 -26.52 12.04 9.47
C THR A 56 -28.00 12.33 9.77
N GLY A 57 -28.43 12.22 11.04
CA GLY A 57 -29.81 12.56 11.47
C GLY A 57 -30.93 11.71 10.87
N ASP A 58 -30.63 10.88 9.88
CA ASP A 58 -31.59 10.05 9.15
C ASP A 58 -31.58 8.61 9.67
N SER A 59 -32.71 7.92 9.51
CA SER A 59 -32.77 6.48 9.73
C SER A 59 -31.74 5.76 8.85
N LEU A 60 -31.07 4.72 9.40
CA LEU A 60 -30.16 3.90 8.61
C LEU A 60 -30.83 3.46 7.30
N PRO A 61 -30.15 3.60 6.17
CA PRO A 61 -30.75 3.26 4.89
C PRO A 61 -31.10 1.76 4.83
N ASP A 62 -32.26 1.46 4.23
CA ASP A 62 -32.70 0.09 4.05
C ASP A 62 -31.81 -0.64 3.03
N ILE A 63 -31.09 -1.65 3.49
CA ILE A 63 -30.23 -2.48 2.67
C ILE A 63 -30.98 -3.19 1.53
N SER A 64 -32.28 -3.45 1.70
CA SER A 64 -33.08 -4.15 0.70
C SER A 64 -33.18 -3.35 -0.60
N SER A 65 -33.38 -2.03 -0.50
CA SER A 65 -33.42 -1.12 -1.64
C SER A 65 -32.13 -1.08 -2.43
N VAL A 66 -31.00 -1.25 -1.74
CA VAL A 66 -29.66 -1.23 -2.37
C VAL A 66 -29.32 -2.60 -2.96
N THR A 67 -29.68 -3.70 -2.27
CA THR A 67 -29.43 -5.06 -2.78
C THR A 67 -30.24 -5.36 -4.05
N ALA A 68 -31.41 -4.76 -4.22
CA ALA A 68 -32.20 -4.86 -5.45
C ALA A 68 -31.48 -4.31 -6.69
N ARG A 69 -30.48 -3.45 -6.50
CA ARG A 69 -29.65 -2.83 -7.56
C ARG A 69 -28.46 -3.69 -7.96
N LEU A 70 -28.17 -4.78 -7.22
CA LEU A 70 -27.06 -5.68 -7.55
C LEU A 70 -27.34 -6.43 -8.86
N PRO A 71 -26.30 -6.65 -9.70
CA PRO A 71 -26.43 -7.47 -10.90
C PRO A 71 -26.89 -8.89 -10.56
N ARG A 72 -27.78 -9.46 -11.39
CA ARG A 72 -28.31 -10.82 -11.19
C ARG A 72 -27.17 -11.85 -11.12
N GLY A 73 -27.26 -12.77 -10.15
CA GLY A 73 -26.30 -13.86 -9.99
C GLY A 73 -24.98 -13.50 -9.28
N VAL A 74 -24.85 -12.28 -8.77
CA VAL A 74 -23.69 -11.88 -7.97
C VAL A 74 -23.79 -12.50 -6.58
N LYS A 75 -22.73 -13.22 -6.17
CA LYS A 75 -22.59 -13.75 -4.80
C LYS A 75 -21.86 -12.74 -3.94
N VAL A 76 -22.56 -12.17 -2.97
CA VAL A 76 -21.98 -11.26 -1.97
C VAL A 76 -21.32 -12.07 -0.85
N ARG A 77 -20.09 -11.73 -0.48
CA ARG A 77 -19.34 -12.33 0.62
C ARG A 77 -19.47 -11.53 1.92
N SER A 78 -19.40 -10.22 1.78
CA SER A 78 -19.54 -9.28 2.91
C SER A 78 -20.11 -7.96 2.42
N THR A 79 -20.80 -7.27 3.32
CA THR A 79 -21.33 -5.91 3.08
C THR A 79 -20.79 -5.00 4.17
N ILE A 80 -20.32 -3.84 3.76
CA ILE A 80 -19.85 -2.78 4.67
C ILE A 80 -20.67 -1.54 4.34
N LEU A 81 -21.21 -0.90 5.38
CA LEU A 81 -21.81 0.41 5.31
C LEU A 81 -20.80 1.43 5.85
N ASN A 82 -20.48 2.43 5.07
CA ASN A 82 -19.60 3.53 5.43
C ASN A 82 -20.18 4.86 4.93
N LEU A 83 -19.56 5.97 5.30
CA LEU A 83 -19.87 7.27 4.70
C LEU A 83 -18.88 7.54 3.56
N ASN A 84 -19.41 7.92 2.41
CA ASN A 84 -18.64 8.41 1.27
C ASN A 84 -19.04 9.88 1.06
N ALA A 85 -18.11 10.79 1.32
CA ALA A 85 -18.36 12.24 1.26
C ALA A 85 -19.61 12.68 2.06
N GLY A 86 -19.84 12.08 3.24
CA GLY A 86 -20.99 12.37 4.09
C GLY A 86 -22.29 11.62 3.73
N HIS A 87 -22.29 10.84 2.65
CA HIS A 87 -23.44 10.04 2.21
C HIS A 87 -23.24 8.56 2.55
N PRO A 88 -24.24 7.86 3.12
CA PRO A 88 -24.17 6.44 3.37
C PRO A 88 -23.96 5.65 2.07
N GLU A 89 -22.90 4.84 2.02
CA GLU A 89 -22.55 3.98 0.89
C GLU A 89 -22.40 2.52 1.34
N PHE A 90 -23.05 1.61 0.64
CA PHE A 90 -22.87 0.18 0.80
C PHE A 90 -21.80 -0.35 -0.13
N SER A 91 -20.81 -1.01 0.44
CA SER A 91 -19.73 -1.70 -0.29
C SER A 91 -19.95 -3.20 -0.21
N PHE A 92 -20.28 -3.84 -1.34
CA PHE A 92 -20.51 -5.28 -1.45
C PHE A 92 -19.26 -5.97 -1.98
N SER A 93 -18.58 -6.75 -1.13
CA SER A 93 -17.48 -7.60 -1.58
C SER A 93 -18.04 -8.83 -2.28
N THR A 94 -17.62 -9.06 -3.52
CA THR A 94 -18.07 -10.16 -4.38
C THR A 94 -16.91 -11.01 -4.87
N THR A 95 -17.18 -12.11 -5.54
CA THR A 95 -16.13 -12.94 -6.18
C THR A 95 -15.44 -12.23 -7.36
N LYS A 96 -16.07 -11.18 -7.92
CA LYS A 96 -15.56 -10.43 -9.09
C LYS A 96 -14.98 -9.05 -8.73
N GLY A 97 -14.97 -8.68 -7.45
CA GLY A 97 -14.53 -7.38 -6.97
C GLY A 97 -15.53 -6.74 -6.01
N THR A 98 -15.28 -5.51 -5.60
CA THR A 98 -16.17 -4.75 -4.71
C THR A 98 -17.07 -3.84 -5.54
N LEU A 99 -18.37 -3.87 -5.25
CA LEU A 99 -19.38 -2.99 -5.83
C LEU A 99 -19.81 -1.97 -4.78
N HIS A 100 -19.93 -0.72 -5.19
CA HIS A 100 -20.25 0.40 -4.31
C HIS A 100 -21.57 1.05 -4.76
N PHE A 101 -22.49 1.23 -3.83
CA PHE A 101 -23.80 1.86 -4.07
C PHE A 101 -24.10 2.86 -2.96
N LEU A 102 -24.38 4.11 -3.32
CA LEU A 102 -24.95 5.05 -2.37
C LEU A 102 -26.33 4.56 -1.92
N ALA A 103 -26.63 4.77 -0.65
CA ALA A 103 -27.93 4.42 -0.08
C ALA A 103 -29.06 5.17 -0.79
N ASP A 104 -28.85 6.46 -1.04
CA ASP A 104 -29.75 7.26 -1.87
C ASP A 104 -29.37 7.12 -3.35
N SER A 105 -30.29 6.57 -4.13
CA SER A 105 -30.11 6.37 -5.58
C SER A 105 -30.31 7.65 -6.40
N THR A 106 -30.84 8.70 -5.81
CA THR A 106 -31.08 9.99 -6.49
C THR A 106 -29.83 10.85 -6.53
N ILE A 107 -28.84 10.56 -5.67
CA ILE A 107 -27.58 11.29 -5.59
C ILE A 107 -26.58 10.68 -6.57
N SER A 108 -26.03 11.49 -7.47
CA SER A 108 -24.86 11.13 -8.25
C SER A 108 -23.70 10.87 -7.31
N ARG A 109 -22.82 9.92 -7.65
CA ARG A 109 -21.67 9.63 -6.81
C ARG A 109 -20.91 10.92 -6.53
N PRO A 110 -20.81 11.38 -5.27
CA PRO A 110 -20.19 12.65 -4.97
C PRO A 110 -18.72 12.56 -5.35
N SER A 111 -18.25 13.55 -6.10
CA SER A 111 -16.81 13.80 -6.19
C SER A 111 -16.34 14.34 -4.83
N LEU A 112 -15.15 13.96 -4.41
CA LEU A 112 -14.56 14.53 -3.21
C LEU A 112 -14.31 16.02 -3.44
N ASP A 113 -15.23 16.86 -2.98
CA ASP A 113 -15.07 18.31 -3.05
C ASP A 113 -14.05 18.81 -2.02
N SER A 114 -13.70 20.08 -2.13
CA SER A 114 -12.69 20.69 -1.26
C SER A 114 -13.08 20.65 0.22
N GLU A 115 -14.36 20.80 0.54
CA GLU A 115 -14.83 20.79 1.93
C GLU A 115 -14.70 19.39 2.54
N HIS A 116 -15.16 18.34 1.83
CA HIS A 116 -15.05 16.96 2.27
C HIS A 116 -13.58 16.52 2.40
N LEU A 117 -12.72 16.97 1.47
CA LEU A 117 -11.31 16.67 1.53
C LEU A 117 -10.66 17.27 2.78
N HIS A 118 -10.98 18.52 3.12
CA HIS A 118 -10.47 19.17 4.34
C HIS A 118 -11.02 18.50 5.62
N ARG A 119 -12.31 18.17 5.64
CA ARG A 119 -12.94 17.46 6.77
C ARG A 119 -12.33 16.09 6.97
N THR A 120 -12.18 15.30 5.90
CA THR A 120 -11.54 13.97 5.98
C THR A 120 -10.10 14.09 6.44
N ALA A 121 -9.33 15.04 5.91
CA ALA A 121 -7.95 15.27 6.32
C ALA A 121 -7.83 15.64 7.81
N ALA A 122 -8.76 16.45 8.34
CA ALA A 122 -8.80 16.86 9.75
C ALA A 122 -9.04 15.67 10.70
N LEU A 123 -9.72 14.60 10.27
CA LEU A 123 -9.85 13.37 11.05
C LEU A 123 -8.50 12.65 11.25
N TRP A 124 -7.55 12.83 10.32
CA TRP A 124 -6.25 12.20 10.35
C TRP A 124 -5.19 13.04 11.05
N CYS A 125 -5.19 14.34 10.81
CA CYS A 125 -4.25 15.27 11.42
C CYS A 125 -4.94 16.60 11.70
N SER A 126 -4.80 17.09 12.94
CA SER A 126 -5.39 18.38 13.38
C SER A 126 -4.58 19.60 12.92
N SER A 127 -3.38 19.41 12.40
CA SER A 127 -2.54 20.51 11.92
C SER A 127 -3.08 21.10 10.61
N PRO A 128 -2.88 22.40 10.34
CA PRO A 128 -3.32 23.02 9.11
C PRO A 128 -2.71 22.35 7.86
N ILE A 129 -3.48 22.32 6.78
CA ILE A 129 -3.00 21.85 5.48
C ILE A 129 -2.15 22.95 4.84
N THR A 130 -0.93 22.61 4.44
CA THR A 130 -0.03 23.55 3.75
C THR A 130 -0.09 23.42 2.23
N ARG A 131 -0.30 22.21 1.73
CA ARG A 131 -0.32 21.92 0.29
C ARG A 131 -1.12 20.65 0.00
N ILE A 132 -1.78 20.63 -1.14
CA ILE A 132 -2.45 19.47 -1.70
C ILE A 132 -1.93 19.29 -3.13
N ASP A 133 -1.37 18.11 -3.41
CA ASP A 133 -0.94 17.72 -4.75
C ASP A 133 -1.92 16.68 -5.31
N THR A 134 -2.25 16.79 -6.59
CA THR A 134 -3.01 15.77 -7.31
C THR A 134 -2.04 14.85 -8.06
N LEU A 135 -1.93 13.60 -7.61
CA LEU A 135 -1.04 12.62 -8.21
C LEU A 135 -1.77 11.84 -9.30
N HIS A 136 -1.17 11.78 -10.48
CA HIS A 136 -1.61 10.96 -11.62
C HIS A 136 -0.72 9.73 -11.83
N SER A 137 0.30 9.56 -10.99
CA SER A 137 1.20 8.40 -10.96
C SER A 137 1.57 8.03 -9.53
N LEU A 138 1.96 6.78 -9.34
CA LEU A 138 2.41 6.30 -8.05
C LEU A 138 3.72 6.97 -7.63
N ASP A 139 3.87 7.26 -6.34
CA ASP A 139 5.12 7.73 -5.76
C ASP A 139 5.74 6.69 -4.79
N GLN A 140 6.85 7.05 -4.14
CA GLN A 140 7.59 6.12 -3.29
C GLN A 140 6.81 5.60 -2.07
N TRP A 141 5.77 6.33 -1.65
CA TRP A 141 5.00 5.97 -0.45
C TRP A 141 3.74 5.19 -0.77
N ILE A 142 3.35 5.18 -2.05
CA ILE A 142 2.24 4.41 -2.61
C ILE A 142 2.72 3.59 -3.84
N PRO A 143 3.77 2.76 -3.72
CA PRO A 143 4.40 2.11 -4.88
C PRO A 143 3.63 0.90 -5.42
N PHE A 144 2.42 0.65 -4.93
CA PHE A 144 1.67 -0.57 -5.18
C PHE A 144 0.77 -0.45 -6.41
N ALA A 145 0.93 -1.37 -7.37
CA ALA A 145 0.21 -1.38 -8.64
C ALA A 145 -1.32 -1.33 -8.50
N GLU A 146 -1.85 -1.95 -7.43
CA GLU A 146 -3.28 -1.97 -7.11
C GLU A 146 -3.87 -0.58 -6.83
N LEU A 147 -3.05 0.40 -6.45
CA LEU A 147 -3.50 1.78 -6.21
C LEU A 147 -3.64 2.60 -7.49
N LYS A 148 -3.21 2.09 -8.65
CA LYS A 148 -3.42 2.77 -9.94
C LYS A 148 -4.89 2.99 -10.25
N LYS A 149 -5.77 2.13 -9.78
CA LYS A 149 -7.23 2.27 -9.94
C LYS A 149 -7.84 3.40 -9.11
N GLU A 150 -7.13 3.87 -8.08
CA GLU A 150 -7.57 4.98 -7.21
C GLU A 150 -7.15 6.36 -7.75
N MET A 151 -6.43 6.39 -8.88
CA MET A 151 -5.98 7.64 -9.49
C MET A 151 -7.16 8.48 -10.05
N PRO A 152 -7.07 9.80 -9.95
CA PRO A 152 -6.03 10.57 -9.28
C PRO A 152 -6.09 10.42 -7.75
N ILE A 153 -4.94 10.60 -7.07
CA ILE A 153 -4.82 10.51 -5.62
C ILE A 153 -4.43 11.89 -5.08
N TYR A 154 -5.13 12.36 -4.03
CA TYR A 154 -4.75 13.59 -3.35
C TYR A 154 -3.68 13.32 -2.31
N LYS A 155 -2.54 14.00 -2.42
CA LYS A 155 -1.46 13.99 -1.43
C LYS A 155 -1.49 15.29 -0.65
N ILE A 156 -1.76 15.18 0.63
CA ILE A 156 -1.97 16.29 1.55
C ILE A 156 -0.76 16.41 2.47
N TYR A 157 -0.26 17.63 2.62
CA TYR A 157 0.86 17.96 3.50
C TYR A 157 0.36 18.84 4.63
N PHE A 158 0.78 18.55 5.85
CA PHE A 158 0.39 19.29 7.05
C PHE A 158 1.52 20.17 7.58
N ALA A 159 1.15 21.26 8.27
CA ALA A 159 2.06 22.19 8.94
C ALA A 159 2.40 21.68 10.34
N ASP A 160 2.96 20.47 10.43
CA ASP A 160 3.42 19.90 11.67
C ASP A 160 4.94 19.62 11.62
N ASP A 161 5.57 19.57 12.80
CA ASP A 161 7.01 19.28 12.90
C ASP A 161 7.34 17.84 12.46
N ALA A 162 6.37 16.94 12.55
CA ALA A 162 6.50 15.57 12.10
C ALA A 162 6.54 15.44 10.57
N GLY A 163 6.17 16.48 9.82
CA GLY A 163 6.11 16.49 8.36
C GLY A 163 5.15 15.41 7.83
N THR A 164 3.97 15.37 8.42
CA THR A 164 2.92 14.39 8.12
C THR A 164 2.43 14.52 6.69
N GLN A 165 2.17 13.39 6.05
CA GLN A 165 1.59 13.27 4.72
C GLN A 165 0.45 12.27 4.74
N LEU A 166 -0.66 12.62 4.10
CA LEU A 166 -1.84 11.79 3.93
C LEU A 166 -2.16 11.66 2.45
N TYR A 167 -2.50 10.45 2.02
CA TYR A 167 -2.94 10.17 0.65
C TYR A 167 -4.38 9.72 0.68
N LEU A 168 -5.25 10.42 -0.04
CA LEU A 168 -6.67 10.12 -0.16
C LEU A 168 -7.04 9.74 -1.58
N SER A 169 -7.87 8.71 -1.73
CA SER A 169 -8.53 8.41 -3.00
C SER A 169 -9.45 9.56 -3.39
N SER A 170 -9.34 10.06 -4.62
CA SER A 170 -10.27 11.07 -5.13
C SER A 170 -11.66 10.50 -5.39
N GLN A 171 -11.81 9.18 -5.41
CA GLN A 171 -13.06 8.52 -5.73
C GLN A 171 -14.02 8.45 -4.54
N ASN A 172 -13.47 8.26 -3.33
CA ASN A 172 -14.27 8.01 -2.13
C ASN A 172 -13.71 8.64 -0.84
N GLY A 173 -12.57 9.36 -0.93
CA GLY A 173 -11.92 9.94 0.24
C GLY A 173 -11.24 8.94 1.16
N GLU A 174 -11.12 7.67 0.77
CA GLU A 174 -10.45 6.66 1.59
C GLU A 174 -8.97 6.97 1.75
N ALA A 175 -8.48 6.88 3.00
CA ALA A 175 -7.05 7.03 3.27
C ALA A 175 -6.28 5.80 2.76
N LEU A 176 -5.41 6.05 1.80
CA LEU A 176 -4.59 5.03 1.15
C LEU A 176 -3.23 4.88 1.83
N GLN A 177 -2.69 6.02 2.33
CA GLN A 177 -1.41 6.06 3.03
C GLN A 177 -1.38 7.22 4.01
N PHE A 178 -0.73 7.01 5.13
CA PHE A 178 -0.47 8.03 6.15
C PHE A 178 0.94 7.80 6.71
N SER A 179 1.76 8.84 6.78
CA SER A 179 3.14 8.72 7.26
C SER A 179 3.71 10.04 7.73
N ASN A 180 4.66 9.96 8.66
CA ASN A 180 5.47 11.09 9.10
C ASN A 180 6.91 10.99 8.54
N ARG A 181 7.72 12.03 8.76
CA ARG A 181 9.12 12.11 8.29
C ARG A 181 9.99 10.99 8.85
N SER A 182 9.82 10.66 10.14
CA SER A 182 10.59 9.62 10.80
C SER A 182 10.31 8.23 10.21
N GLU A 183 9.03 7.90 10.00
CA GLU A 183 8.65 6.63 9.37
C GLU A 183 9.21 6.50 7.95
N ARG A 184 9.17 7.59 7.18
CA ARG A 184 9.74 7.63 5.84
C ARG A 184 11.26 7.48 5.84
N PHE A 185 11.95 8.10 6.79
CA PHE A 185 13.40 7.93 6.96
C PHE A 185 13.77 6.48 7.25
N TRP A 186 13.11 5.86 8.22
CA TRP A 186 13.40 4.47 8.58
C TRP A 186 13.00 3.48 7.49
N ALA A 187 11.95 3.79 6.72
CA ALA A 187 11.58 2.97 5.56
C ALA A 187 12.68 2.97 4.47
N TRP A 188 13.40 4.08 4.27
CA TRP A 188 14.55 4.15 3.35
C TRP A 188 15.74 3.30 3.81
N LEU A 189 15.94 3.14 5.11
CA LEU A 189 17.02 2.29 5.66
C LEU A 189 16.61 0.82 5.80
N GLY A 190 15.32 0.54 5.94
CA GLY A 190 14.76 -0.79 6.18
C GLY A 190 13.97 -1.34 5.00
N ALA A 191 12.68 -1.11 5.00
CA ALA A 191 11.72 -1.80 4.13
C ALA A 191 11.94 -1.58 2.63
N ILE A 192 12.35 -0.39 2.20
CA ILE A 192 12.55 -0.08 0.78
C ILE A 192 13.70 -0.91 0.19
N PRO A 193 14.94 -0.90 0.74
CA PRO A 193 16.01 -1.73 0.22
C PRO A 193 15.77 -3.22 0.47
N HIS A 194 15.18 -3.61 1.62
CA HIS A 194 14.96 -5.01 1.94
C HIS A 194 14.00 -5.70 0.97
N TRP A 195 12.87 -5.07 0.66
CA TRP A 195 11.85 -5.60 -0.25
C TRP A 195 12.00 -5.13 -1.68
N VAL A 196 13.04 -4.35 -1.98
CA VAL A 196 13.28 -3.74 -3.30
C VAL A 196 12.05 -2.92 -3.73
N TYR A 197 11.50 -2.12 -2.82
CA TYR A 197 10.28 -1.32 -3.00
C TYR A 197 10.55 0.03 -3.69
N PHE A 198 11.44 0.06 -4.67
CA PHE A 198 11.61 1.22 -5.53
C PHE A 198 10.39 1.36 -6.44
N THR A 199 9.80 2.56 -6.50
CA THR A 199 8.54 2.81 -7.22
C THR A 199 8.60 2.34 -8.66
N TRP A 200 9.67 2.66 -9.40
CA TRP A 200 9.84 2.29 -10.80
C TRP A 200 9.78 0.77 -11.03
N LEU A 201 10.14 -0.03 -10.05
CA LEU A 201 10.09 -1.48 -10.10
C LEU A 201 8.78 -2.01 -9.51
N ARG A 202 8.41 -1.55 -8.31
CA ARG A 202 7.28 -2.10 -7.53
C ARG A 202 5.91 -1.78 -8.15
N GLN A 203 5.79 -0.69 -8.92
CA GLN A 203 4.58 -0.35 -9.66
C GLN A 203 4.21 -1.36 -10.77
N ASP A 204 5.14 -2.23 -11.16
CA ASP A 204 4.91 -3.41 -11.99
C ASP A 204 5.11 -4.66 -11.12
N THR A 205 4.00 -5.25 -10.67
CA THR A 205 4.02 -6.41 -9.78
C THR A 205 4.71 -7.62 -10.42
N VAL A 206 4.56 -7.81 -11.73
CA VAL A 206 5.18 -8.96 -12.44
C VAL A 206 6.68 -8.78 -12.54
N LEU A 207 7.14 -7.60 -12.93
CA LEU A 207 8.56 -7.28 -13.03
C LEU A 207 9.23 -7.37 -11.66
N TRP A 208 8.62 -6.77 -10.63
CA TRP A 208 9.13 -6.83 -9.25
C TRP A 208 9.23 -8.27 -8.75
N THR A 209 8.18 -9.08 -8.92
CA THR A 209 8.18 -10.48 -8.49
C THR A 209 9.29 -11.28 -9.18
N LYS A 210 9.44 -11.13 -10.50
CA LYS A 210 10.52 -11.81 -11.25
C LYS A 210 11.90 -11.39 -10.76
N THR A 211 12.10 -10.08 -10.54
CA THR A 211 13.38 -9.55 -10.03
C THR A 211 13.74 -10.16 -8.67
N VAL A 212 12.81 -10.19 -7.72
CA VAL A 212 13.04 -10.77 -6.39
C VAL A 212 13.33 -12.27 -6.47
N ILE A 213 12.55 -13.02 -7.28
CA ILE A 213 12.78 -14.47 -7.48
C ILE A 213 14.18 -14.74 -8.04
N TRP A 214 14.62 -14.01 -9.08
CA TRP A 214 15.94 -14.20 -9.66
C TRP A 214 17.07 -13.83 -8.70
N LEU A 215 16.96 -12.72 -7.98
CA LEU A 215 17.96 -12.35 -6.97
C LEU A 215 18.08 -13.41 -5.87
N THR A 216 16.94 -13.93 -5.40
CA THR A 216 16.91 -15.00 -4.39
C THR A 216 17.50 -16.30 -4.93
N ALA A 217 17.16 -16.70 -6.16
CA ALA A 217 17.68 -17.90 -6.79
C ALA A 217 19.21 -17.86 -6.94
N LEU A 218 19.76 -16.72 -7.37
CA LEU A 218 21.21 -16.51 -7.45
C LEU A 218 21.86 -16.57 -6.06
N GLY A 219 21.21 -16.01 -5.04
CA GLY A 219 21.66 -16.12 -3.66
C GLY A 219 21.70 -17.56 -3.15
N CYS A 220 20.65 -18.34 -3.41
CA CYS A 220 20.61 -19.76 -3.05
C CYS A 220 21.73 -20.56 -3.75
N LEU A 221 21.94 -20.30 -5.05
CA LEU A 221 23.01 -20.97 -5.80
C LEU A 221 24.39 -20.63 -5.23
N MET A 222 24.63 -19.37 -4.84
CA MET A 222 25.87 -18.96 -4.19
C MET A 222 26.09 -19.67 -2.85
N VAL A 223 25.05 -19.79 -2.03
CA VAL A 223 25.11 -20.48 -0.73
C VAL A 223 25.42 -21.97 -0.92
N ILE A 224 24.72 -22.64 -1.85
CA ILE A 224 24.96 -24.05 -2.17
C ILE A 224 26.41 -24.28 -2.62
N ALA A 225 26.90 -23.42 -3.53
CA ALA A 225 28.29 -23.49 -3.98
C ALA A 225 29.29 -23.25 -2.83
N GLY A 226 28.98 -22.32 -1.90
CA GLY A 226 29.78 -22.07 -0.72
C GLY A 226 29.86 -23.25 0.24
N ILE A 227 28.74 -23.92 0.49
CA ILE A 227 28.70 -25.15 1.31
C ILE A 227 29.57 -26.22 0.66
N TRP A 228 29.45 -26.44 -0.66
CA TRP A 228 30.27 -27.40 -1.38
C TRP A 228 31.77 -27.10 -1.20
N VAL A 229 32.17 -25.85 -1.42
CA VAL A 229 33.57 -25.39 -1.28
C VAL A 229 34.10 -25.56 0.14
N THR A 230 33.25 -25.52 1.15
CA THR A 230 33.64 -25.67 2.57
C THR A 230 33.83 -27.14 2.97
N VAL A 231 33.12 -28.09 2.32
CA VAL A 231 33.12 -29.51 2.68
C VAL A 231 34.14 -30.32 1.87
N ASP A 232 34.51 -29.85 0.65
CA ASP A 232 35.49 -30.53 -0.25
C ASP A 232 36.94 -30.19 0.13
#